data_9e3711fd15f7e0d2622cf48dbc1f9eb8
#
_entry.id   9e3711fd15f7e0d2622cf48dbc1f9eb8
#
_cell.length_a   1.000
_cell.length_b   1.000
_cell.length_c   1.000
_cell.angle_alpha   90.00
_cell.angle_beta   90.00
_cell.angle_gamma   90.00
#
_symmetry.space_group_name_H-M   'P 1'
#
loop_
_entity.id
_entity.type
_entity.pdbx_description
1 polymer ?
#
loop_
_entity_poly.entity_id
_entity_poly.type
_entity_poly.pdbx_seq_one_letter_code
_entity_poly.pdbx_strand_id
1 'polypeptide(L)'
;GTLGDPVTFAMTDADLDRLAYNEQISFACTGAGPGSVFQLMTTIDKRFMAGLAYFLGIRRLGAGIVRVGNGIPELQWDTIRRVRPDTIIVVPSFIPRIIDYAEAHGIDYRASSVRRAVCIGENLREQDFSLNLLGESIRRRWDIELFSTYASTEMATTFTECPCGCGGHHHPELIICELIGDDGLPVADDEA
;
A
#
# COMPACT_ATOMS: atom_id res chain seq x y z
N GLY A 1 -18.57 -3.37 -2.03
CA GLY A 1 -18.44 -4.45 -1.05
C GLY A 1 -18.23 -5.82 -1.71
N THR A 2 -17.46 -6.66 -1.07
CA THR A 2 -17.20 -8.04 -1.53
C THR A 2 -18.34 -9.00 -1.16
N LEU A 3 -19.18 -8.62 -0.20
CA LEU A 3 -20.22 -9.48 0.38
C LEU A 3 -21.66 -8.95 0.24
N GLY A 4 -21.85 -7.85 -0.48
CA GLY A 4 -23.16 -7.24 -0.64
C GLY A 4 -23.19 -6.17 -1.73
N ASP A 5 -24.29 -5.46 -1.82
CA ASP A 5 -24.44 -4.34 -2.75
C ASP A 5 -23.43 -3.22 -2.41
N PRO A 6 -22.80 -2.63 -3.43
CA PRO A 6 -21.85 -1.54 -3.21
C PRO A 6 -22.54 -0.32 -2.60
N VAL A 7 -21.93 0.25 -1.56
CA VAL A 7 -22.34 1.55 -1.04
C VAL A 7 -21.82 2.63 -1.99
N THR A 8 -22.72 3.50 -2.43
CA THR A 8 -22.38 4.62 -3.31
C THR A 8 -22.31 5.91 -2.48
N PHE A 9 -21.22 6.64 -2.59
CA PHE A 9 -21.06 7.96 -2.01
C PHE A 9 -20.39 8.88 -3.01
N ALA A 10 -20.65 10.17 -2.88
CA ALA A 10 -20.04 11.22 -3.68
C ALA A 10 -18.91 11.86 -2.88
N MET A 11 -17.92 12.37 -3.57
CA MET A 11 -16.80 13.10 -2.98
C MET A 11 -16.74 14.51 -3.55
N THR A 12 -16.45 15.46 -2.69
CA THR A 12 -16.14 16.84 -3.04
C THR A 12 -14.65 17.01 -3.33
N ASP A 13 -14.25 18.16 -3.85
CA ASP A 13 -12.82 18.49 -4.00
C ASP A 13 -12.10 18.49 -2.64
N ALA A 14 -12.76 18.92 -1.57
CA ALA A 14 -12.20 18.89 -0.22
C ALA A 14 -11.95 17.45 0.27
N ASP A 15 -12.85 16.51 -0.06
CA ASP A 15 -12.65 15.08 0.25
C ASP A 15 -11.47 14.51 -0.52
N LEU A 16 -11.30 14.87 -1.79
CA LEU A 16 -10.17 14.46 -2.61
C LEU A 16 -8.85 15.05 -2.10
N ASP A 17 -8.84 16.30 -1.65
CA ASP A 17 -7.68 16.92 -1.03
C ASP A 17 -7.31 16.25 0.30
N ARG A 18 -8.32 15.87 1.10
CA ARG A 18 -8.12 15.11 2.33
C ARG A 18 -7.53 13.73 2.04
N LEU A 19 -8.04 13.01 1.04
CA LEU A 19 -7.48 11.72 0.61
C LEU A 19 -6.03 11.88 0.11
N ALA A 20 -5.76 12.90 -0.68
CA ALA A 20 -4.41 13.18 -1.15
C ALA A 20 -3.44 13.45 0.01
N TYR A 21 -3.88 14.16 1.04
CA TYR A 21 -3.09 14.39 2.24
C TYR A 21 -2.85 13.08 3.02
N ASN A 22 -3.90 12.28 3.24
CA ASN A 22 -3.78 10.98 3.90
C ASN A 22 -2.73 10.09 3.22
N GLU A 23 -2.79 9.95 1.91
CA GLU A 23 -1.83 9.11 1.19
C GLU A 23 -0.43 9.72 1.14
N GLN A 24 -0.30 11.05 1.10
CA GLN A 24 0.99 11.72 1.20
C GLN A 24 1.72 11.35 2.50
N ILE A 25 1.05 11.49 3.65
CA ILE A 25 1.66 11.18 4.95
C ILE A 25 1.88 9.68 5.13
N SER A 26 0.98 8.85 4.61
CA SER A 26 1.11 7.40 4.61
C SER A 26 2.35 6.93 3.83
N PHE A 27 2.57 7.45 2.63
CA PHE A 27 3.78 7.13 1.87
C PHE A 27 5.05 7.70 2.50
N ALA A 28 4.97 8.87 3.14
CA ALA A 28 6.10 9.43 3.87
C ALA A 28 6.53 8.52 5.05
N CYS A 29 5.60 7.80 5.70
CA CYS A 29 5.92 6.81 6.74
C CYS A 29 6.85 5.70 6.24
N THR A 30 6.78 5.33 4.96
CA THR A 30 7.65 4.32 4.34
C THR A 30 9.05 4.85 4.01
N GLY A 31 9.36 6.09 4.35
CA GLY A 31 10.61 6.76 3.97
C GLY A 31 10.64 7.25 2.52
N ALA A 32 9.52 7.22 1.81
CA ALA A 32 9.43 7.81 0.47
C ALA A 32 9.32 9.34 0.54
N GLY A 33 9.80 10.02 -0.51
CA GLY A 33 9.81 11.48 -0.59
C GLY A 33 9.84 11.99 -2.04
N PRO A 34 10.11 13.29 -2.26
CA PRO A 34 10.06 13.91 -3.59
C PRO A 34 11.02 13.27 -4.62
N GLY A 35 12.10 12.61 -4.15
CA GLY A 35 13.04 11.89 -5.03
C GLY A 35 12.60 10.48 -5.40
N SER A 36 11.54 9.96 -4.81
CA SER A 36 11.03 8.61 -5.06
C SER A 36 10.26 8.53 -6.38
N VAL A 37 10.26 7.34 -6.97
CA VAL A 37 9.46 7.02 -8.16
C VAL A 37 8.61 5.78 -7.86
N PHE A 38 7.31 5.95 -7.91
CA PHE A 38 6.34 4.90 -7.63
C PHE A 38 5.84 4.21 -8.91
N GLN A 39 5.73 2.89 -8.87
CA GLN A 39 4.95 2.15 -9.85
C GLN A 39 3.64 1.67 -9.22
N LEU A 40 2.53 2.15 -9.76
CA LEU A 40 1.21 1.75 -9.31
C LEU A 40 0.75 0.50 -10.05
N MET A 41 0.78 -0.65 -9.35
CA MET A 41 0.36 -1.96 -9.86
C MET A 41 -1.11 -2.26 -9.54
N THR A 42 -1.91 -1.22 -9.32
CA THR A 42 -3.36 -1.30 -9.14
C THR A 42 -4.07 -0.42 -10.16
N THR A 43 -5.37 -0.65 -10.34
CA THR A 43 -6.16 0.18 -11.23
C THR A 43 -6.50 1.53 -10.60
N ILE A 44 -6.64 2.56 -11.44
CA ILE A 44 -7.29 3.83 -11.08
C ILE A 44 -8.76 3.81 -11.54
N ASP A 45 -9.07 2.93 -12.47
CA ASP A 45 -10.38 2.81 -13.12
C ASP A 45 -11.36 1.95 -12.30
N LYS A 46 -12.52 1.67 -12.89
CA LYS A 46 -13.52 0.70 -12.39
C LYS A 46 -14.06 1.05 -11.00
N ARG A 47 -14.21 2.33 -10.70
CA ARG A 47 -14.71 2.83 -9.40
C ARG A 47 -13.82 2.44 -8.22
N PHE A 48 -12.53 2.16 -8.46
CA PHE A 48 -11.57 1.85 -7.41
C PHE A 48 -10.96 3.15 -6.88
N MET A 49 -11.54 3.68 -5.80
CA MET A 49 -11.16 4.97 -5.23
C MET A 49 -9.71 4.98 -4.75
N ALA A 50 -9.22 3.90 -4.17
CA ALA A 50 -7.86 3.84 -3.62
C ALA A 50 -6.79 4.11 -4.68
N GLY A 51 -6.96 3.65 -5.91
CA GLY A 51 -6.00 3.95 -6.99
C GLY A 51 -5.89 5.45 -7.30
N LEU A 52 -7.01 6.17 -7.26
CA LEU A 52 -7.02 7.62 -7.40
C LEU A 52 -6.38 8.30 -6.18
N ALA A 53 -6.71 7.85 -4.97
CA ALA A 53 -6.12 8.38 -3.74
C ALA A 53 -4.58 8.24 -3.75
N TYR A 54 -4.05 7.07 -4.12
CA TYR A 54 -2.61 6.85 -4.26
C TYR A 54 -1.98 7.81 -5.27
N PHE A 55 -2.60 7.97 -6.44
CA PHE A 55 -2.10 8.91 -7.44
C PHE A 55 -2.04 10.34 -6.91
N LEU A 56 -3.09 10.82 -6.26
CA LEU A 56 -3.16 12.15 -5.69
C LEU A 56 -2.16 12.33 -4.55
N GLY A 57 -2.01 11.34 -3.68
CA GLY A 57 -1.06 11.38 -2.57
C GLY A 57 0.40 11.41 -3.03
N ILE A 58 0.78 10.58 -4.01
CA ILE A 58 2.13 10.60 -4.59
C ILE A 58 2.42 11.92 -5.27
N ARG A 59 1.45 12.46 -6.03
CA ARG A 59 1.57 13.80 -6.63
C ARG A 59 1.78 14.87 -5.54
N ARG A 60 1.03 14.80 -4.44
CA ARG A 60 1.14 15.74 -3.32
C ARG A 60 2.47 15.59 -2.57
N LEU A 61 3.01 14.37 -2.48
CA LEU A 61 4.34 14.09 -1.95
C LEU A 61 5.46 14.70 -2.81
N GLY A 62 5.15 15.08 -4.05
CA GLY A 62 6.15 15.57 -5.01
C GLY A 62 6.99 14.48 -5.65
N ALA A 63 6.56 13.22 -5.53
CA ALA A 63 7.23 12.06 -6.09
C ALA A 63 6.78 11.74 -7.52
N GLY A 64 7.61 10.99 -8.25
CA GLY A 64 7.26 10.46 -9.57
C GLY A 64 6.27 9.30 -9.45
N ILE A 65 5.39 9.17 -10.44
CA ILE A 65 4.44 8.06 -10.51
C ILE A 65 4.27 7.54 -11.93
N VAL A 66 4.33 6.22 -12.09
CA VAL A 66 3.92 5.52 -13.30
C VAL A 66 2.72 4.63 -13.03
N ARG A 67 1.67 4.78 -13.84
CA ARG A 67 0.43 4.00 -13.74
C ARG A 67 0.50 2.83 -14.71
N VAL A 68 0.63 1.62 -14.17
CA VAL A 68 0.71 0.39 -14.99
C VAL A 68 -0.58 -0.42 -14.92
N GLY A 69 -1.31 -0.26 -13.82
CA GLY A 69 -2.48 -1.07 -13.56
C GLY A 69 -2.13 -2.45 -13.00
N ASN A 70 -3.16 -3.26 -12.75
CA ASN A 70 -3.01 -4.59 -12.19
C ASN A 70 -2.81 -5.66 -13.27
N GLY A 71 -2.26 -6.81 -12.87
CA GLY A 71 -2.03 -7.95 -13.74
C GLY A 71 -0.82 -7.76 -14.68
N ILE A 72 -0.74 -8.57 -15.73
CA ILE A 72 0.25 -8.56 -16.83
C ILE A 72 1.69 -8.39 -16.31
N PRO A 73 2.33 -9.46 -15.76
CA PRO A 73 3.68 -9.42 -15.22
C PRO A 73 4.74 -8.88 -16.20
N GLU A 74 4.60 -9.16 -17.49
CA GLU A 74 5.47 -8.65 -18.54
C GLU A 74 5.52 -7.11 -18.54
N LEU A 75 4.35 -6.46 -18.51
CA LEU A 75 4.25 -5.00 -18.51
C LEU A 75 4.84 -4.39 -17.22
N GLN A 76 4.68 -5.08 -16.08
CA GLN A 76 5.29 -4.63 -14.82
C GLN A 76 6.81 -4.59 -14.95
N TRP A 77 7.44 -5.64 -15.46
CA TRP A 77 8.89 -5.71 -15.61
C TRP A 77 9.43 -4.81 -16.71
N ASP A 78 8.73 -4.67 -17.84
CA ASP A 78 9.12 -3.70 -18.85
C ASP A 78 9.16 -2.28 -18.28
N THR A 79 8.16 -1.93 -17.46
CA THR A 79 8.11 -0.63 -16.78
C THR A 79 9.22 -0.48 -15.76
N ILE A 80 9.46 -1.47 -14.88
CA ILE A 80 10.53 -1.45 -13.90
C ILE A 80 11.90 -1.22 -14.59
N ARG A 81 12.14 -1.90 -15.69
CA ARG A 81 13.37 -1.77 -16.45
C ARG A 81 13.58 -0.37 -17.05
N ARG A 82 12.50 0.24 -17.60
CA ARG A 82 12.56 1.53 -18.32
C ARG A 82 12.50 2.72 -17.38
N VAL A 83 11.58 2.69 -16.42
CA VAL A 83 11.30 3.83 -15.54
C VAL A 83 12.13 3.80 -14.26
N ARG A 84 12.58 2.60 -13.84
CA ARG A 84 13.38 2.37 -12.64
C ARG A 84 12.73 2.90 -11.36
N PRO A 85 11.47 2.53 -11.06
CA PRO A 85 10.82 2.92 -9.81
C PRO A 85 11.59 2.31 -8.62
N ASP A 86 11.61 3.03 -7.50
CA ASP A 86 12.14 2.53 -6.24
C ASP A 86 11.06 1.92 -5.33
N THR A 87 9.81 2.28 -5.57
CA THR A 87 8.66 1.88 -4.76
C THR A 87 7.54 1.32 -5.65
N ILE A 88 6.97 0.19 -5.26
CA ILE A 88 5.78 -0.37 -5.90
C ILE A 88 4.59 -0.32 -4.94
N ILE A 89 3.39 -0.04 -5.45
CA ILE A 89 2.13 -0.21 -4.72
C ILE A 89 1.42 -1.42 -5.31
N VAL A 90 1.20 -2.44 -4.50
CA VAL A 90 0.85 -3.77 -4.99
C VAL A 90 0.01 -4.56 -3.99
N VAL A 91 -0.86 -5.44 -4.49
CA VAL A 91 -1.48 -6.49 -3.67
C VAL A 91 -0.44 -7.59 -3.42
N PRO A 92 -0.15 -7.98 -2.17
CA PRO A 92 0.92 -8.93 -1.84
C PRO A 92 0.93 -10.21 -2.64
N SER A 93 -0.22 -10.83 -2.86
CA SER A 93 -0.34 -12.08 -3.65
C SER A 93 0.05 -11.94 -5.13
N PHE A 94 0.19 -10.72 -5.63
CA PHE A 94 0.67 -10.49 -6.99
C PHE A 94 2.22 -10.50 -7.07
N ILE A 95 2.93 -10.25 -5.98
CA ILE A 95 4.40 -10.22 -5.97
C ILE A 95 5.01 -11.58 -6.36
N PRO A 96 4.61 -12.72 -5.77
CA PRO A 96 5.09 -14.03 -6.23
C PRO A 96 4.90 -14.26 -7.73
N ARG A 97 3.77 -13.83 -8.28
CA ARG A 97 3.47 -14.01 -9.72
C ARG A 97 4.40 -13.22 -10.62
N ILE A 98 4.77 -11.99 -10.25
CA ILE A 98 5.75 -11.22 -11.03
C ILE A 98 7.17 -11.77 -10.86
N ILE A 99 7.51 -12.34 -9.69
CA ILE A 99 8.79 -13.03 -9.48
C ILE A 99 8.86 -14.29 -10.33
N ASP A 100 7.81 -15.14 -10.31
CA ASP A 100 7.74 -16.36 -11.14
C ASP A 100 7.92 -16.03 -12.63
N TYR A 101 7.27 -14.97 -13.09
CA TYR A 101 7.45 -14.49 -14.46
C TYR A 101 8.91 -14.08 -14.73
N ALA A 102 9.53 -13.34 -13.81
CA ALA A 102 10.91 -12.91 -13.96
C ALA A 102 11.88 -14.09 -14.05
N GLU A 103 11.71 -15.09 -13.17
CA GLU A 103 12.53 -16.32 -13.18
C GLU A 103 12.37 -17.10 -14.48
N ALA A 104 11.12 -17.25 -14.97
CA ALA A 104 10.83 -17.95 -16.22
C ALA A 104 11.43 -17.25 -17.48
N HIS A 105 11.67 -15.93 -17.40
CA HIS A 105 12.16 -15.13 -18.51
C HIS A 105 13.59 -14.62 -18.33
N GLY A 106 14.31 -15.13 -17.32
CA GLY A 106 15.71 -14.76 -17.06
C GLY A 106 15.91 -13.28 -16.65
N ILE A 107 14.90 -12.66 -16.03
CA ILE A 107 14.99 -11.30 -15.53
C ILE A 107 15.61 -11.32 -14.13
N ASP A 108 16.72 -10.61 -13.96
CA ASP A 108 17.34 -10.42 -12.63
C ASP A 108 16.53 -9.37 -11.84
N TYR A 109 15.48 -9.83 -11.18
CA TYR A 109 14.60 -8.98 -10.38
C TYR A 109 15.28 -8.46 -9.11
N ARG A 110 16.30 -9.19 -8.58
CA ARG A 110 17.04 -8.77 -7.38
C ARG A 110 17.95 -7.57 -7.66
N ALA A 111 18.44 -7.44 -8.88
CA ALA A 111 19.21 -6.28 -9.32
C ALA A 111 18.32 -5.11 -9.80
N SER A 112 16.99 -5.22 -9.67
CA SER A 112 16.06 -4.15 -10.05
C SER A 112 16.22 -2.89 -9.18
N SER A 113 15.62 -1.79 -9.62
CA SER A 113 15.60 -0.53 -8.86
C SER A 113 14.66 -0.56 -7.65
N VAL A 114 13.73 -1.52 -7.59
CA VAL A 114 12.71 -1.60 -6.53
C VAL A 114 13.37 -1.89 -5.19
N ARG A 115 13.02 -1.10 -4.19
CA ARG A 115 13.50 -1.22 -2.81
C ARG A 115 12.36 -1.39 -1.81
N ARG A 116 11.16 -0.92 -2.15
CA ARG A 116 9.99 -0.90 -1.27
C ARG A 116 8.76 -1.42 -1.98
N ALA A 117 7.93 -2.16 -1.24
CA ALA A 117 6.58 -2.50 -1.65
C ALA A 117 5.58 -2.02 -0.59
N VAL A 118 4.72 -1.09 -0.97
CA VAL A 118 3.55 -0.71 -0.19
C VAL A 118 2.45 -1.71 -0.53
N CYS A 119 2.13 -2.53 0.44
CA CYS A 119 1.27 -3.69 0.32
C CYS A 119 -0.16 -3.35 0.76
N ILE A 120 -1.10 -3.54 -0.15
CA ILE A 120 -2.50 -3.14 0.03
C ILE A 120 -3.46 -4.31 -0.13
N GLY A 121 -4.59 -4.26 0.57
CA GLY A 121 -5.73 -5.16 0.36
C GLY A 121 -5.58 -6.58 0.91
N GLU A 122 -4.41 -6.98 1.35
CA GLU A 122 -4.13 -8.27 1.98
C GLU A 122 -3.19 -8.10 3.17
N ASN A 123 -3.37 -8.94 4.18
CA ASN A 123 -2.53 -8.91 5.36
C ASN A 123 -1.14 -9.52 5.09
N LEU A 124 -0.11 -8.91 5.65
CA LEU A 124 1.28 -9.37 5.58
C LEU A 124 1.83 -9.84 6.93
N ARG A 125 1.13 -9.57 8.03
CA ARG A 125 1.64 -9.81 9.36
C ARG A 125 0.71 -10.68 10.20
N GLU A 126 1.31 -11.40 11.13
CA GLU A 126 0.62 -12.07 12.22
C GLU A 126 0.33 -11.08 13.37
N GLN A 127 -0.34 -11.54 14.42
CA GLN A 127 -0.69 -10.71 15.57
C GLN A 127 0.53 -10.15 16.33
N ASP A 128 1.63 -10.86 16.30
CA ASP A 128 2.90 -10.47 16.93
C ASP A 128 3.77 -9.57 16.05
N PHE A 129 3.20 -9.05 14.95
CA PHE A 129 3.85 -8.25 13.93
C PHE A 129 4.91 -8.97 13.08
N SER A 130 5.18 -10.25 13.29
CA SER A 130 6.00 -11.05 12.39
C SER A 130 5.36 -11.14 11.01
N LEU A 131 6.17 -11.36 9.97
CA LEU A 131 5.62 -11.58 8.64
C LEU A 131 4.88 -12.92 8.61
N ASN A 132 3.70 -12.94 7.99
CA ASN A 132 2.98 -14.17 7.72
C ASN A 132 3.67 -15.00 6.61
N LEU A 133 3.16 -16.19 6.31
CA LEU A 133 3.76 -17.08 5.31
C LEU A 133 3.96 -16.42 3.93
N LEU A 134 3.06 -15.55 3.52
CA LEU A 134 3.17 -14.82 2.25
C LEU A 134 4.28 -13.79 2.31
N GLY A 135 4.32 -12.97 3.35
CA GLY A 135 5.36 -11.97 3.58
C GLY A 135 6.75 -12.59 3.67
N GLU A 136 6.89 -13.69 4.41
CA GLU A 136 8.12 -14.47 4.51
C GLU A 136 8.57 -15.04 3.16
N SER A 137 7.62 -15.56 2.37
CA SER A 137 7.92 -16.08 1.04
C SER A 137 8.43 -14.99 0.10
N ILE A 138 7.82 -13.81 0.14
CA ILE A 138 8.26 -12.66 -0.66
C ILE A 138 9.67 -12.25 -0.22
N ARG A 139 9.88 -12.04 1.08
CA ARG A 139 11.15 -11.56 1.64
C ARG A 139 12.33 -12.46 1.30
N ARG A 140 12.14 -13.78 1.34
CA ARG A 140 13.19 -14.76 0.97
C ARG A 140 13.58 -14.71 -0.51
N ARG A 141 12.63 -14.40 -1.39
CA ARG A 141 12.88 -14.37 -2.84
C ARG A 141 13.41 -13.02 -3.28
N TRP A 142 12.85 -11.93 -2.75
CA TRP A 142 13.17 -10.57 -3.15
C TRP A 142 13.44 -9.71 -1.91
N ASP A 143 14.69 -9.31 -1.73
CA ASP A 143 15.11 -8.51 -0.56
C ASP A 143 14.71 -7.05 -0.73
N ILE A 144 13.41 -6.79 -0.55
CA ILE A 144 12.79 -5.48 -0.52
C ILE A 144 12.06 -5.25 0.79
N GLU A 145 11.93 -4.00 1.19
CA GLU A 145 11.16 -3.62 2.36
C GLU A 145 9.66 -3.76 2.06
N LEU A 146 8.94 -4.42 2.96
CA LEU A 146 7.50 -4.64 2.86
C LEU A 146 6.79 -3.76 3.89
N PHE A 147 5.88 -2.92 3.43
CA PHE A 147 5.06 -2.04 4.27
C PHE A 147 3.61 -2.46 4.16
N SER A 148 3.04 -2.94 5.26
CA SER A 148 1.62 -3.26 5.32
C SER A 148 0.79 -1.99 5.45
N THR A 149 -0.40 -2.00 4.87
CA THR A 149 -1.37 -0.92 5.03
C THR A 149 -2.74 -1.48 5.38
N TYR A 150 -3.41 -0.84 6.32
CA TYR A 150 -4.80 -1.09 6.62
C TYR A 150 -5.63 0.13 6.26
N ALA A 151 -6.61 -0.04 5.40
CA ALA A 151 -7.44 1.04 4.90
C ALA A 151 -8.83 0.55 4.51
N SER A 152 -9.80 1.42 4.60
CA SER A 152 -11.09 1.24 3.93
C SER A 152 -11.55 2.54 3.31
N THR A 153 -12.35 2.43 2.25
CA THR A 153 -12.92 3.61 1.59
C THR A 153 -13.86 4.37 2.52
N GLU A 154 -14.56 3.65 3.40
CA GLU A 154 -15.51 4.20 4.36
C GLU A 154 -14.84 5.03 5.45
N MET A 155 -13.65 4.63 5.90
CA MET A 155 -12.84 5.42 6.85
C MET A 155 -12.21 6.65 6.19
N ALA A 156 -12.01 6.61 4.88
CA ALA A 156 -11.27 7.62 4.11
C ALA A 156 -9.90 7.95 4.73
N THR A 157 -9.25 6.94 5.30
CA THR A 157 -7.92 7.02 5.89
C THR A 157 -7.17 5.69 5.77
N THR A 158 -5.88 5.74 5.98
CA THR A 158 -4.96 4.60 5.85
C THR A 158 -4.02 4.57 7.05
N PHE A 159 -3.82 3.39 7.62
CA PHE A 159 -2.78 3.12 8.60
C PHE A 159 -1.64 2.42 7.88
N THR A 160 -0.53 3.10 7.70
CA THR A 160 0.64 2.59 6.97
C THR A 160 1.81 2.38 7.91
N GLU A 161 2.49 1.26 7.77
CA GLU A 161 3.71 0.97 8.53
C GLU A 161 4.85 1.91 8.19
N CYS A 162 5.73 2.11 9.17
CA CYS A 162 7.09 2.61 8.96
C CYS A 162 8.10 1.44 8.93
N PRO A 163 9.41 1.68 8.74
CA PRO A 163 10.42 0.61 8.73
C PRO A 163 10.51 -0.23 10.02
N CYS A 164 9.92 0.22 11.13
CA CYS A 164 9.86 -0.59 12.36
C CYS A 164 8.97 -1.83 12.22
N GLY A 165 7.93 -1.79 11.38
CA GLY A 165 7.06 -2.93 11.08
C GLY A 165 6.20 -3.41 12.26
N CYS A 166 5.87 -2.52 13.20
CA CYS A 166 5.12 -2.82 14.42
C CYS A 166 3.71 -2.22 14.39
N GLY A 167 3.03 -2.31 13.25
CA GLY A 167 1.70 -1.76 13.03
C GLY A 167 1.70 -0.46 12.25
N GLY A 168 0.51 -0.03 11.83
CA GLY A 168 0.30 1.16 11.02
C GLY A 168 0.19 2.44 11.85
N HIS A 169 0.73 3.53 11.33
CA HIS A 169 0.61 4.84 11.96
C HIS A 169 -0.80 5.39 11.86
N HIS A 170 -1.32 5.82 12.97
CA HIS A 170 -2.55 6.57 13.11
C HIS A 170 -2.29 8.07 12.94
N HIS A 171 -3.19 8.76 12.27
CA HIS A 171 -3.14 10.20 12.03
C HIS A 171 -4.33 10.88 12.73
N PRO A 172 -4.16 11.41 13.96
CA PRO A 172 -5.27 11.90 14.79
C PRO A 172 -6.02 13.07 14.17
N GLU A 173 -5.39 13.83 13.26
CA GLU A 173 -6.03 14.90 12.50
C GLU A 173 -7.01 14.39 11.43
N LEU A 174 -6.96 13.09 11.10
CA LEU A 174 -7.82 12.47 10.08
C LEU A 174 -8.88 11.55 10.66
N ILE A 175 -8.60 10.89 11.77
CA ILE A 175 -9.51 9.88 12.35
C ILE A 175 -9.31 9.81 13.87
N ILE A 176 -10.40 9.60 14.58
CA ILE A 176 -10.40 9.25 16.00
C ILE A 176 -10.54 7.74 16.10
N CYS A 177 -9.61 7.09 16.81
CA CYS A 177 -9.63 5.67 17.10
C CYS A 177 -10.03 5.47 18.57
N GLU A 178 -11.06 4.67 18.79
CA GLU A 178 -11.48 4.22 20.10
C GLU A 178 -11.32 2.71 20.18
N LEU A 179 -10.55 2.23 21.16
CA LEU A 179 -10.42 0.81 21.46
C LEU A 179 -11.55 0.42 22.42
N ILE A 180 -12.35 -0.54 22.00
CA ILE A 180 -13.53 -1.00 22.76
C ILE A 180 -13.29 -2.44 23.18
N GLY A 181 -13.39 -2.69 24.48
CA GLY A 181 -13.29 -4.04 25.04
C GLY A 181 -14.51 -4.92 24.75
N ASP A 182 -14.46 -6.17 25.13
CA ASP A 182 -15.53 -7.15 24.92
C ASP A 182 -16.82 -6.76 25.70
N ASP A 183 -16.69 -5.94 26.73
CA ASP A 183 -17.81 -5.39 27.51
C ASP A 183 -18.50 -4.17 26.84
N GLY A 184 -17.98 -3.72 25.70
CA GLY A 184 -18.46 -2.56 24.96
C GLY A 184 -18.04 -1.22 25.56
N LEU A 185 -17.13 -1.19 26.51
CA LEU A 185 -16.57 0.02 27.10
C LEU A 185 -15.17 0.34 26.51
N PRO A 186 -14.75 1.61 26.53
CA PRO A 186 -13.39 1.96 26.15
C PRO A 186 -12.36 1.21 27.02
N VAL A 187 -11.35 0.65 26.37
CA VAL A 187 -10.22 0.00 27.04
C VAL A 187 -9.40 1.06 27.78
N ALA A 188 -8.90 0.76 28.98
CA ALA A 188 -8.05 1.66 29.72
C ALA A 188 -6.68 1.84 29.00
N ASP A 189 -6.05 2.99 29.19
CA ASP A 189 -4.80 3.38 28.49
C ASP A 189 -3.62 2.41 28.71
N ASP A 190 -3.66 1.63 29.79
CA ASP A 190 -2.65 0.62 30.17
C ASP A 190 -3.00 -0.81 29.72
N GLU A 191 -4.18 -1.00 29.10
CA GLU A 191 -4.67 -2.27 28.57
C GLU A 191 -4.70 -2.32 27.03
N ALA A 192 -4.34 -1.21 26.37
CA ALA A 192 -4.43 -1.03 24.92
C ALA A 192 -3.16 -1.50 24.16
#